data_9a10014e4c2a30851e0b472b4ceae715
#
_entry.id   9a10014e4c2a30851e0b472b4ceae715
#
_cell.length_a   1.000
_cell.length_b   1.000
_cell.length_c   1.000
_cell.angle_alpha   90.00
_cell.angle_beta   90.00
_cell.angle_gamma   90.00
#
_symmetry.space_group_name_H-M   'P 1'
#
loop_
_entity.id
_entity.type
_entity.pdbx_description
1 polymer ?
#
loop_
_entity_poly.entity_id
_entity_poly.type
_entity_poly.pdbx_seq_one_letter_code
_entity_poly.pdbx_strand_id
1 'polypeptide(L)'
;MSESTETVASARCAIALGSNLGDSLTILEAALKALAQTPGVALEARSQWYQTKAVGPPQPDYLNGCALLTVTLSPQPLLEALLRIEANFGRIRRERWSARTLDLDLLLFDAVILNTPTLQIPHPHMTERAFVLVPLAEIAPHWIEPISGKSIAQLVQTVDCSEVRLA
;
A
#
# COMPACT_ATOMS: atom_id res chain seq x y z
N MET A 1 11.56 -11.49 -35.11
CA MET A 1 11.21 -11.31 -34.54
C MET A 1 10.85 -11.23 -33.68
N SER A 2 11.01 -11.51 -33.44
CA SER A 2 10.47 -11.46 -32.60
C SER A 2 10.30 -10.93 -31.88
N GLU A 3 10.28 -10.67 -31.67
CA GLU A 3 9.87 -10.13 -30.98
C GLU A 3 9.23 -9.69 -30.31
N SER A 4 9.44 -9.33 -30.71
CA SER A 4 8.41 -8.60 -30.09
C SER A 4 7.41 -9.41 -29.34
N THR A 5 7.47 -10.51 -29.54
CA THR A 5 6.74 -11.38 -28.68
C THR A 5 7.37 -11.46 -27.34
N GLU A 6 8.27 -10.58 -27.10
CA GLU A 6 8.82 -10.45 -25.78
C GLU A 6 7.77 -10.00 -24.84
N THR A 7 7.30 -10.89 -23.99
CA THR A 7 6.45 -10.52 -22.89
C THR A 7 7.31 -9.89 -21.81
N VAL A 8 7.05 -8.66 -21.49
CA VAL A 8 7.67 -8.05 -20.32
C VAL A 8 7.12 -8.78 -19.10
N ALA A 9 8.02 -9.32 -18.29
CA ALA A 9 7.60 -10.00 -17.08
C ALA A 9 6.81 -9.04 -16.20
N SER A 10 5.65 -9.48 -15.74
CA SER A 10 4.83 -8.68 -14.84
C SER A 10 4.87 -9.28 -13.45
N ALA A 11 4.68 -8.42 -12.44
CA ALA A 11 4.65 -8.81 -11.05
C ALA A 11 3.35 -8.32 -10.42
N ARG A 12 2.92 -9.03 -9.39
CA ARG A 12 1.73 -8.68 -8.62
C ARG A 12 2.16 -8.03 -7.32
N CYS A 13 1.57 -6.87 -7.02
CA CYS A 13 1.97 -6.06 -5.89
C CYS A 13 0.79 -5.70 -5.02
N ALA A 14 1.05 -5.50 -3.73
CA ALA A 14 0.07 -4.96 -2.80
C ALA A 14 0.60 -3.64 -2.26
N ILE A 15 -0.28 -2.64 -2.23
CA ILE A 15 0.03 -1.28 -1.79
C ILE A 15 -0.94 -0.90 -0.68
N ALA A 16 -0.43 -0.25 0.37
CA ALA A 16 -1.28 0.38 1.39
C ALA A 16 -1.38 1.86 1.09
N LEU A 17 -2.59 2.41 1.29
CA LEU A 17 -2.87 3.83 1.13
C LEU A 17 -3.44 4.38 2.42
N GLY A 18 -2.99 5.58 2.82
CA GLY A 18 -3.50 6.22 4.02
C GLY A 18 -3.49 7.73 3.90
N SER A 19 -4.41 8.37 4.60
CA SER A 19 -4.51 9.83 4.66
C SER A 19 -5.26 10.23 5.93
N ASN A 20 -4.81 11.30 6.59
CA ASN A 20 -5.56 11.89 7.70
C ASN A 20 -5.48 13.41 7.69
N LEU A 21 -5.07 14.02 6.60
CA LEU A 21 -4.99 15.47 6.47
C LEU A 21 -5.70 15.89 5.19
N GLY A 22 -6.59 16.90 5.32
CA GLY A 22 -7.36 17.38 4.20
C GLY A 22 -8.58 16.50 3.93
N ASP A 23 -9.08 16.54 2.72
CA ASP A 23 -10.21 15.70 2.30
C ASP A 23 -9.67 14.31 1.95
N SER A 24 -9.53 13.47 2.98
CA SER A 24 -8.87 12.17 2.85
C SER A 24 -9.54 11.27 1.82
N LEU A 25 -10.86 11.24 1.79
CA LEU A 25 -11.55 10.38 0.82
C LEU A 25 -11.25 10.81 -0.61
N THR A 26 -11.36 12.11 -0.89
CA THR A 26 -11.07 12.63 -2.24
C THR A 26 -9.61 12.38 -2.61
N ILE A 27 -8.69 12.59 -1.67
CA ILE A 27 -7.25 12.37 -1.89
C ILE A 27 -6.98 10.91 -2.22
N LEU A 28 -7.55 9.98 -1.44
CA LEU A 28 -7.31 8.55 -1.64
C LEU A 28 -7.91 8.04 -2.95
N GLU A 29 -9.11 8.50 -3.31
CA GLU A 29 -9.70 8.13 -4.59
C GLU A 29 -8.87 8.66 -5.76
N ALA A 30 -8.38 9.90 -5.64
CA ALA A 30 -7.50 10.47 -6.67
C ALA A 30 -6.17 9.75 -6.74
N ALA A 31 -5.64 9.28 -5.61
CA ALA A 31 -4.40 8.50 -5.60
C ALA A 31 -4.57 7.17 -6.33
N LEU A 32 -5.70 6.49 -6.15
CA LEU A 32 -5.99 5.27 -6.91
C LEU A 32 -6.02 5.54 -8.40
N LYS A 33 -6.64 6.65 -8.80
CA LYS A 33 -6.66 7.04 -10.21
C LYS A 33 -5.26 7.32 -10.75
N ALA A 34 -4.43 7.99 -9.95
CA ALA A 34 -3.05 8.27 -10.34
C ALA A 34 -2.24 6.97 -10.49
N LEU A 35 -2.45 6.00 -9.62
CA LEU A 35 -1.82 4.69 -9.75
C LEU A 35 -2.23 4.02 -11.06
N ALA A 36 -3.53 4.03 -11.36
CA ALA A 36 -4.06 3.39 -12.56
C ALA A 36 -3.55 4.06 -13.84
N GLN A 37 -3.15 5.32 -13.77
CA GLN A 37 -2.64 6.08 -14.93
C GLN A 37 -1.11 6.04 -15.02
N THR A 38 -0.43 5.41 -14.07
CA THR A 38 1.04 5.34 -14.08
C THR A 38 1.50 4.32 -15.12
N PRO A 39 2.42 4.70 -16.03
CA PRO A 39 2.94 3.74 -17.01
C PRO A 39 3.55 2.53 -16.31
N GLY A 40 3.23 1.34 -16.80
CA GLY A 40 3.71 0.10 -16.24
C GLY A 40 2.94 -0.39 -15.03
N VAL A 41 1.83 0.26 -14.68
CA VAL A 41 1.00 -0.11 -13.53
C VAL A 41 -0.44 -0.33 -13.99
N ALA A 42 -1.02 -1.47 -13.62
CA ALA A 42 -2.44 -1.74 -13.80
C ALA A 42 -3.06 -1.96 -12.43
N LEU A 43 -4.12 -1.23 -12.14
CA LEU A 43 -4.87 -1.39 -10.89
C LEU A 43 -5.84 -2.57 -11.05
N GLU A 44 -5.65 -3.62 -10.25
CA GLU A 44 -6.42 -4.85 -10.38
C GLU A 44 -7.58 -4.93 -9.39
N ALA A 45 -7.37 -4.43 -8.17
CA ALA A 45 -8.39 -4.47 -7.12
C ALA A 45 -8.11 -3.41 -6.09
N ARG A 46 -9.14 -3.04 -5.37
CA ARG A 46 -9.01 -2.09 -4.26
C ARG A 46 -9.94 -2.51 -3.14
N SER A 47 -9.53 -2.23 -1.91
CA SER A 47 -10.38 -2.45 -0.75
C SER A 47 -11.35 -1.29 -0.55
N GLN A 48 -12.30 -1.48 0.35
CA GLN A 48 -13.05 -0.36 0.92
C GLN A 48 -12.10 0.47 1.78
N TRP A 49 -12.55 1.64 2.23
CA TRP A 49 -11.78 2.47 3.12
C TRP A 49 -12.16 2.16 4.57
N TYR A 50 -11.16 2.15 5.43
CA TYR A 50 -11.30 1.86 6.85
C TYR A 50 -10.80 3.04 7.66
N GLN A 51 -11.40 3.27 8.81
CA GLN A 51 -11.03 4.36 9.69
C GLN A 51 -10.25 3.81 10.88
N THR A 52 -9.12 4.44 11.19
CA THR A 52 -8.30 4.07 12.34
C THR A 52 -7.88 5.30 13.11
N LYS A 53 -7.73 5.15 14.42
CA LYS A 53 -7.31 6.23 15.28
C LYS A 53 -5.84 6.55 15.03
N ALA A 54 -5.54 7.85 14.88
CA ALA A 54 -4.16 8.28 14.69
C ALA A 54 -3.34 8.11 15.96
N VAL A 55 -2.05 7.81 15.79
CA VAL A 55 -1.07 7.69 16.87
C VAL A 55 -0.23 8.98 16.88
N GLY A 56 0.15 9.43 18.08
CA GLY A 56 0.98 10.62 18.23
C GLY A 56 0.18 11.83 18.67
N PRO A 57 0.58 13.06 18.28
CA PRO A 57 -0.13 14.27 18.69
C PRO A 57 -1.58 14.25 18.24
N PRO A 58 -2.48 15.01 18.90
CA PRO A 58 -3.86 15.06 18.46
C PRO A 58 -3.98 15.43 16.99
N GLN A 59 -4.69 14.62 16.23
CA GLN A 59 -4.87 14.78 14.79
C GLN A 59 -6.06 13.95 14.35
N PRO A 60 -6.59 14.21 13.14
CA PRO A 60 -7.72 13.43 12.64
C PRO A 60 -7.37 11.94 12.48
N ASP A 61 -8.38 11.10 12.56
CA ASP A 61 -8.21 9.67 12.32
C ASP A 61 -7.77 9.42 10.88
N TYR A 62 -7.04 8.33 10.68
CA TYR A 62 -6.63 7.90 9.34
C TYR A 62 -7.77 7.21 8.60
N LEU A 63 -7.82 7.46 7.31
CA LEU A 63 -8.51 6.59 6.36
C LEU A 63 -7.45 5.71 5.71
N ASN A 64 -7.67 4.40 5.69
CA ASN A 64 -6.71 3.43 5.16
C ASN A 64 -7.40 2.46 4.23
N GLY A 65 -6.65 1.99 3.23
CA GLY A 65 -7.10 0.95 2.34
C GLY A 65 -5.90 0.29 1.67
N CYS A 66 -6.18 -0.72 0.86
CA CYS A 66 -5.15 -1.41 0.09
C CYS A 66 -5.59 -1.52 -1.36
N ALA A 67 -4.60 -1.70 -2.23
CA ALA A 67 -4.83 -1.92 -3.65
C ALA A 67 -3.89 -3.02 -4.13
N LEU A 68 -4.35 -3.78 -5.11
CA LEU A 68 -3.53 -4.78 -5.80
C LEU A 68 -3.20 -4.25 -7.18
N LEU A 69 -1.95 -4.37 -7.55
CA LEU A 69 -1.44 -3.90 -8.83
C LEU A 69 -0.78 -5.04 -9.57
N THR A 70 -0.83 -4.97 -10.89
CA THR A 70 0.06 -5.73 -11.77
C THR A 70 1.00 -4.72 -12.40
N VAL A 71 2.30 -4.95 -12.27
CA VAL A 71 3.28 -3.97 -12.73
C VAL A 71 4.32 -4.63 -13.63
N THR A 72 4.85 -3.84 -14.57
CA THR A 72 6.00 -4.23 -15.39
C THR A 72 7.27 -3.54 -14.91
N LEU A 73 7.16 -2.73 -13.85
CA LEU A 73 8.30 -2.06 -13.22
C LEU A 73 8.95 -3.00 -12.20
N SER A 74 10.27 -2.90 -12.05
CA SER A 74 10.95 -3.54 -10.94
C SER A 74 10.70 -2.75 -9.64
N PRO A 75 11.07 -3.31 -8.47
CA PRO A 75 10.70 -2.69 -7.19
C PRO A 75 11.13 -1.24 -7.01
N GLN A 76 12.37 -0.88 -7.34
CA GLN A 76 12.86 0.48 -7.09
C GLN A 76 12.13 1.52 -7.96
N PRO A 77 11.98 1.32 -9.29
CA PRO A 77 11.17 2.24 -10.09
C PRO A 77 9.72 2.36 -9.62
N LEU A 78 9.13 1.27 -9.12
CA LEU A 78 7.79 1.34 -8.57
C LEU A 78 7.77 2.23 -7.33
N LEU A 79 8.73 2.05 -6.42
CA LEU A 79 8.84 2.92 -5.24
C LEU A 79 8.94 4.39 -5.65
N GLU A 80 9.75 4.69 -6.66
CA GLU A 80 9.92 6.06 -7.13
C GLU A 80 8.61 6.63 -7.68
N ALA A 81 7.83 5.81 -8.36
CA ALA A 81 6.52 6.23 -8.85
C ALA A 81 5.56 6.53 -7.68
N LEU A 82 5.57 5.71 -6.64
CA LEU A 82 4.75 5.94 -5.46
C LEU A 82 5.16 7.25 -4.76
N LEU A 83 6.45 7.51 -4.64
CA LEU A 83 6.94 8.73 -4.01
C LEU A 83 6.55 9.97 -4.82
N ARG A 84 6.56 9.89 -6.16
CA ARG A 84 6.10 10.99 -7.00
C ARG A 84 4.62 11.28 -6.81
N ILE A 85 3.81 10.24 -6.68
CA ILE A 85 2.37 10.42 -6.42
C ILE A 85 2.17 11.10 -5.07
N GLU A 86 2.87 10.64 -4.03
CA GLU A 86 2.79 11.29 -2.71
C GLU A 86 3.14 12.78 -2.81
N ALA A 87 4.22 13.10 -3.53
CA ALA A 87 4.66 14.49 -3.68
C ALA A 87 3.61 15.32 -4.41
N ASN A 88 2.93 14.77 -5.41
CA ASN A 88 1.91 15.48 -6.16
C ASN A 88 0.67 15.79 -5.32
N PHE A 89 0.47 15.07 -4.22
CA PHE A 89 -0.64 15.33 -3.31
C PHE A 89 -0.20 16.17 -2.11
N GLY A 90 0.92 16.90 -2.24
CA GLY A 90 1.33 17.88 -1.24
C GLY A 90 1.96 17.29 0.01
N ARG A 91 2.55 16.09 -0.11
CA ARG A 91 3.24 15.52 1.03
C ARG A 91 4.46 16.36 1.37
N ILE A 92 4.39 17.05 2.50
CA ILE A 92 5.47 17.89 2.99
C ILE A 92 6.07 17.21 4.22
N ARG A 93 7.39 17.08 4.26
CA ARG A 93 8.05 16.56 5.44
C ARG A 93 7.92 17.56 6.56
N ARG A 94 7.32 17.10 7.64
CA ARG A 94 7.13 17.90 8.85
C ARG A 94 7.66 17.10 10.02
N GLU A 95 7.08 17.30 11.17
CA GLU A 95 7.44 16.54 12.36
C GLU A 95 7.09 15.08 12.18
N ARG A 96 7.87 14.21 12.80
CA ARG A 96 7.56 12.80 12.89
C ARG A 96 6.18 12.64 13.56
N TRP A 97 5.39 11.70 13.09
CA TRP A 97 4.05 11.40 13.61
C TRP A 97 3.03 12.49 13.36
N SER A 98 3.34 13.50 12.56
CA SER A 98 2.36 14.52 12.19
C SER A 98 1.40 13.98 11.13
N ALA A 99 0.29 14.71 10.93
CA ALA A 99 -0.72 14.37 9.93
C ALA A 99 -0.13 14.31 8.53
N ARG A 100 -0.66 13.42 7.69
CA ARG A 100 -0.17 13.16 6.33
C ARG A 100 -1.30 13.32 5.33
N THR A 101 -1.01 14.03 4.23
CA THR A 101 -1.95 14.13 3.12
C THR A 101 -2.13 12.79 2.45
N LEU A 102 -1.03 12.12 2.14
CA LEU A 102 -1.06 10.82 1.47
C LEU A 102 0.18 10.02 1.81
N ASP A 103 -0.04 8.77 2.22
CA ASP A 103 1.01 7.77 2.38
C ASP A 103 0.71 6.61 1.44
N LEU A 104 1.72 6.19 0.68
CA LEU A 104 1.66 5.00 -0.17
C LEU A 104 2.81 4.09 0.22
N ASP A 105 2.49 2.89 0.68
CA ASP A 105 3.50 1.91 1.10
C ASP A 105 3.46 0.68 0.22
N LEU A 106 4.60 0.27 -0.30
CA LEU A 106 4.73 -0.99 -1.01
C LEU A 106 4.82 -2.12 0.02
N LEU A 107 3.83 -3.00 0.00
CA LEU A 107 3.72 -4.08 0.99
C LEU A 107 4.35 -5.37 0.49
N LEU A 108 3.94 -5.82 -0.69
CA LEU A 108 4.34 -7.10 -1.29
C LEU A 108 4.61 -6.90 -2.77
N PHE A 109 5.58 -7.65 -3.27
CA PHE A 109 5.94 -7.65 -4.69
C PHE A 109 6.24 -9.11 -5.05
N ASP A 110 5.23 -9.83 -5.58
CA ASP A 110 5.30 -11.28 -5.75
C ASP A 110 5.79 -11.93 -4.45
N ALA A 111 6.73 -12.85 -4.52
CA ALA A 111 7.36 -13.47 -3.34
C ALA A 111 8.75 -12.88 -3.07
N VAL A 112 9.02 -11.68 -3.54
CA VAL A 112 10.33 -11.04 -3.41
C VAL A 112 10.61 -10.69 -1.96
N ILE A 113 11.82 -11.00 -1.53
CA ILE A 113 12.37 -10.54 -0.24
C ILE A 113 13.55 -9.65 -0.59
N LEU A 114 13.44 -8.38 -0.24
CA LEU A 114 14.43 -7.37 -0.59
C LEU A 114 14.72 -6.51 0.63
N ASN A 115 15.99 -6.26 0.89
CA ASN A 115 16.38 -5.39 1.99
C ASN A 115 17.52 -4.50 1.51
N THR A 116 17.16 -3.28 1.13
CA THR A 116 18.13 -2.25 0.71
C THR A 116 17.97 -1.03 1.60
N PRO A 117 18.90 -0.08 1.56
CA PRO A 117 18.75 1.15 2.36
C PRO A 117 17.49 1.95 2.07
N THR A 118 16.95 1.84 0.87
CA THR A 118 15.78 2.65 0.46
C THR A 118 14.49 1.86 0.41
N LEU A 119 14.55 0.51 0.42
CA LEU A 119 13.35 -0.29 0.19
C LEU A 119 13.47 -1.66 0.86
N GLN A 120 12.46 -2.01 1.64
CA GLN A 120 12.31 -3.34 2.22
C GLN A 120 11.00 -3.97 1.73
N ILE A 121 11.07 -5.18 1.21
CA ILE A 121 9.91 -5.98 0.80
C ILE A 121 10.08 -7.37 1.41
N PRO A 122 9.06 -7.88 2.10
CA PRO A 122 7.79 -7.25 2.50
C PRO A 122 7.99 -6.04 3.38
N HIS A 123 6.99 -5.17 3.44
CA HIS A 123 7.05 -4.02 4.35
C HIS A 123 7.32 -4.54 5.78
N PRO A 124 8.30 -3.95 6.49
CA PRO A 124 8.79 -4.56 7.75
C PRO A 124 7.76 -4.63 8.87
N HIS A 125 6.74 -3.77 8.85
CA HIS A 125 5.75 -3.73 9.93
C HIS A 125 4.36 -4.21 9.52
N MET A 126 4.19 -4.71 8.28
CA MET A 126 2.85 -5.05 7.81
C MET A 126 2.19 -6.16 8.61
N THR A 127 2.97 -7.10 9.14
CA THR A 127 2.40 -8.24 9.88
C THR A 127 1.89 -7.85 11.27
N GLU A 128 2.18 -6.64 11.72
CA GLU A 128 1.80 -6.14 13.04
C GLU A 128 0.71 -5.07 12.98
N ARG A 129 0.30 -4.66 11.76
CA ARG A 129 -0.58 -3.52 11.59
C ARG A 129 -1.96 -3.94 11.12
N ALA A 130 -2.92 -3.90 12.03
CA ALA A 130 -4.31 -4.24 11.69
C ALA A 130 -4.85 -3.35 10.57
N PHE A 131 -4.48 -2.06 10.55
CA PHE A 131 -4.97 -1.12 9.55
C PHE A 131 -4.40 -1.39 8.15
N VAL A 132 -3.40 -2.27 8.03
CA VAL A 132 -2.88 -2.79 6.77
C VAL A 132 -3.54 -4.13 6.46
N LEU A 133 -3.54 -5.04 7.44
CA LEU A 133 -3.97 -6.42 7.22
C LEU A 133 -5.48 -6.54 6.99
N VAL A 134 -6.29 -5.71 7.64
CA VAL A 134 -7.75 -5.77 7.46
C VAL A 134 -8.15 -5.44 6.03
N PRO A 135 -7.74 -4.28 5.46
CA PRO A 135 -8.08 -4.01 4.07
C PRO A 135 -7.39 -4.96 3.09
N LEU A 136 -6.18 -5.42 3.39
CA LEU A 136 -5.49 -6.35 2.51
C LEU A 136 -6.19 -7.70 2.48
N ALA A 137 -6.67 -8.19 3.63
CA ALA A 137 -7.41 -9.46 3.71
C ALA A 137 -8.74 -9.40 2.94
N GLU A 138 -9.31 -8.22 2.80
CA GLU A 138 -10.54 -8.06 2.02
C GLU A 138 -10.32 -8.43 0.54
N ILE A 139 -9.15 -8.09 -0.02
CA ILE A 139 -8.90 -8.22 -1.46
C ILE A 139 -7.87 -9.31 -1.80
N ALA A 140 -7.07 -9.75 -0.84
CA ALA A 140 -6.01 -10.73 -1.09
C ALA A 140 -5.82 -11.68 0.10
N PRO A 141 -6.90 -12.34 0.60
CA PRO A 141 -6.77 -13.17 1.81
C PRO A 141 -5.83 -14.35 1.63
N HIS A 142 -5.67 -14.84 0.40
CA HIS A 142 -4.87 -16.03 0.13
C HIS A 142 -3.42 -15.72 -0.28
N TRP A 143 -3.07 -14.44 -0.42
CA TRP A 143 -1.68 -14.09 -0.70
C TRP A 143 -0.81 -14.47 0.49
N ILE A 144 0.42 -14.87 0.20
CA ILE A 144 1.37 -15.34 1.20
C ILE A 144 2.40 -14.25 1.46
N GLU A 145 2.61 -13.94 2.72
CA GLU A 145 3.72 -13.07 3.11
C GLU A 145 4.97 -13.95 3.15
N PRO A 146 5.99 -13.64 2.33
CA PRO A 146 7.06 -14.61 2.06
C PRO A 146 8.02 -14.89 3.23
N ILE A 147 8.14 -13.97 4.19
CA ILE A 147 9.04 -14.20 5.32
C ILE A 147 8.42 -15.19 6.32
N SER A 148 7.16 -14.96 6.69
CA SER A 148 6.47 -15.83 7.65
C SER A 148 5.91 -17.09 7.01
N GLY A 149 5.68 -17.05 5.69
CA GLY A 149 5.01 -18.13 4.99
C GLY A 149 3.52 -18.23 5.28
N LYS A 150 2.95 -17.23 5.95
CA LYS A 150 1.53 -17.23 6.32
C LYS A 150 0.72 -16.44 5.31
N SER A 151 -0.54 -16.83 5.14
CA SER A 151 -1.47 -16.09 4.31
C SER A 151 -1.91 -14.81 5.02
N ILE A 152 -2.39 -13.84 4.25
CA ILE A 152 -2.92 -12.60 4.82
C ILE A 152 -4.10 -12.91 5.75
N ALA A 153 -4.95 -13.88 5.38
CA ALA A 153 -6.05 -14.31 6.23
C ALA A 153 -5.57 -14.84 7.59
N GLN A 154 -4.46 -15.58 7.60
CA GLN A 154 -3.87 -16.05 8.85
C GLN A 154 -3.27 -14.90 9.66
N LEU A 155 -2.56 -13.99 9.01
CA LEU A 155 -1.92 -12.88 9.69
C LEU A 155 -2.93 -11.94 10.36
N VAL A 156 -4.05 -11.66 9.69
CA VAL A 156 -5.05 -10.74 10.24
C VAL A 156 -5.66 -11.28 11.53
N GLN A 157 -5.64 -12.61 11.71
CA GLN A 157 -6.15 -13.23 12.95
C GLN A 157 -5.18 -13.10 14.12
N THR A 158 -3.93 -12.70 13.87
CA THR A 158 -2.92 -12.58 14.94
C THR A 158 -2.84 -11.18 15.53
N VAL A 159 -3.58 -10.22 15.01
CA VAL A 159 -3.53 -8.82 15.44
C VAL A 159 -4.88 -8.38 15.99
N ASP A 160 -4.86 -7.36 16.85
CA ASP A 160 -6.08 -6.76 17.38
C ASP A 160 -6.65 -5.80 16.35
N CYS A 161 -7.82 -6.12 15.81
CA CYS A 161 -8.48 -5.33 14.77
C CYS A 161 -9.57 -4.42 15.34
N SER A 162 -9.70 -4.32 16.66
CA SER A 162 -10.82 -3.63 17.31
C SER A 162 -10.88 -2.13 16.97
N GLU A 163 -9.77 -1.52 16.57
CA GLU A 163 -9.71 -0.10 16.25
C GLU A 163 -9.81 0.19 14.76
N VAL A 164 -9.97 -0.83 13.94
CA VAL A 164 -10.13 -0.67 12.48
C VAL A 164 -11.60 -0.85 12.15
N ARG A 165 -12.22 0.19 11.63
CA ARG A 165 -13.64 0.21 11.32
C ARG A 165 -13.87 0.57 9.88
N LEU A 166 -14.90 -0.03 9.29
CA LEU A 166 -15.32 0.35 7.95
C LEU A 166 -15.77 1.82 7.97
N ALA A 167 -15.22 2.61 7.08
CA ALA A 167 -15.52 4.03 7.02
C ALA A 167 -16.86 4.31 6.34
#